data_70e7b502c061c560c854fe3f9e6888e3
#
_entry.id   70e7b502c061c560c854fe3f9e6888e3
#
_cell.length_a   1.000
_cell.length_b   1.000
_cell.length_c   1.000
_cell.angle_alpha   90.00
_cell.angle_beta   90.00
_cell.angle_gamma   90.00
#
_symmetry.space_group_name_H-M   'P 1'
#
loop_
_entity.id
_entity.type
_entity.pdbx_description
1 polymer ?
#
loop_
_entity_poly.entity_id
_entity_poly.type
_entity_poly.pdbx_seq_one_letter_code
_entity_poly.pdbx_strand_id
1 'polypeptide(L)'
;YASTVTYATTEEFLDVADQCLARGFRAIKLHAWGDARKDAALCQALRQHVGPDIALMYDGSAGFDPYESLFLGRALEDADYLWYEEPMREFSINAYKRLCDQLDIPVLTAETSDGCHYNVADFITQGAADMVRTSWSYKGGITGALRVAHLADSFQLSAEVHGMGVENTHLCLAIRNNHYYESLIMGNPINVETCIGPDAHVHAPEAPGLGHDIDLATLEKVATAKL
;
A
#
# COMPACT_ATOMS: atom_id res chain seq x y z
N TYR A 1 -8.10 -1.04 -3.16
CA TYR A 1 -8.47 -0.61 -1.81
C TYR A 1 -8.39 0.90 -1.62
N ALA A 2 -9.17 1.41 -0.67
CA ALA A 2 -9.10 2.80 -0.24
C ALA A 2 -7.92 2.97 0.73
N SER A 3 -6.87 3.69 0.32
CA SER A 3 -5.70 4.03 1.14
C SER A 3 -5.92 5.40 1.76
N THR A 4 -6.25 5.46 3.05
CA THR A 4 -6.61 6.72 3.70
C THR A 4 -5.38 7.49 4.15
N VAL A 5 -5.45 8.82 4.11
CA VAL A 5 -4.48 9.68 4.80
C VAL A 5 -4.77 9.74 6.31
N THR A 6 -3.90 10.38 7.07
CA THR A 6 -4.12 10.61 8.51
C THR A 6 -5.18 11.68 8.75
N TYR A 7 -6.18 11.37 9.58
CA TYR A 7 -7.21 12.29 10.06
C TYR A 7 -7.01 12.63 11.52
N ALA A 8 -7.68 13.69 12.01
CA ALA A 8 -7.44 14.21 13.36
C ALA A 8 -8.05 13.31 14.45
N THR A 9 -9.20 12.70 14.18
CA THR A 9 -9.96 11.92 15.19
C THR A 9 -10.40 10.55 14.67
N THR A 10 -10.73 9.66 15.58
CA THR A 10 -11.32 8.34 15.24
C THR A 10 -12.62 8.51 14.46
N GLU A 11 -13.47 9.46 14.86
CA GLU A 11 -14.76 9.73 14.21
C GLU A 11 -14.59 10.13 12.74
N GLU A 12 -13.55 10.92 12.43
CA GLU A 12 -13.24 11.27 11.04
C GLU A 12 -12.80 10.05 10.21
N PHE A 13 -11.99 9.14 10.78
CA PHE A 13 -11.64 7.89 10.12
C PHE A 13 -12.87 7.03 9.85
N LEU A 14 -13.81 6.91 10.79
CA LEU A 14 -15.02 6.13 10.63
C LEU A 14 -15.96 6.76 9.58
N ASP A 15 -16.11 8.08 9.58
CA ASP A 15 -16.90 8.79 8.57
C ASP A 15 -16.33 8.60 7.15
N VAL A 16 -15.01 8.69 7.00
CA VAL A 16 -14.34 8.42 5.72
C VAL A 16 -14.51 6.95 5.29
N ALA A 17 -14.44 6.02 6.23
CA ALA A 17 -14.70 4.62 5.94
C ALA A 17 -16.12 4.40 5.40
N ASP A 18 -17.14 5.03 6.00
CA ASP A 18 -18.52 4.98 5.52
C ASP A 18 -18.65 5.52 4.09
N GLN A 19 -17.97 6.63 3.77
CA GLN A 19 -17.96 7.19 2.42
C GLN A 19 -17.28 6.23 1.42
N CYS A 20 -16.18 5.57 1.82
CA CYS A 20 -15.50 4.56 0.99
C CYS A 20 -16.42 3.36 0.71
N LEU A 21 -17.11 2.85 1.74
CA LEU A 21 -18.06 1.75 1.60
C LEU A 21 -19.25 2.13 0.69
N ALA A 22 -19.78 3.34 0.85
CA ALA A 22 -20.85 3.88 0.00
C ALA A 22 -20.41 4.02 -1.47
N ARG A 23 -19.12 4.26 -1.72
CA ARG A 23 -18.52 4.34 -3.06
C ARG A 23 -18.24 2.95 -3.67
N GLY A 24 -18.38 1.88 -2.87
CA GLY A 24 -18.21 0.49 -3.32
C GLY A 24 -16.89 -0.18 -2.93
N PHE A 25 -15.97 0.52 -2.24
CA PHE A 25 -14.75 -0.11 -1.73
C PHE A 25 -15.09 -1.26 -0.77
N ARG A 26 -14.29 -2.33 -0.84
CA ARG A 26 -14.40 -3.51 0.03
C ARG A 26 -13.13 -3.77 0.82
N ALA A 27 -12.17 -2.87 0.70
CA ALA A 27 -10.91 -2.93 1.42
C ALA A 27 -10.46 -1.51 1.77
N ILE A 28 -9.92 -1.32 2.97
CA ILE A 28 -9.47 -0.01 3.49
C ILE A 28 -8.11 -0.19 4.17
N LYS A 29 -7.14 0.65 3.80
CA LYS A 29 -5.83 0.74 4.46
C LYS A 29 -5.74 2.05 5.26
N LEU A 30 -5.31 1.93 6.51
CA LEU A 30 -5.10 3.06 7.40
C LEU A 30 -3.65 3.55 7.35
N HIS A 31 -3.48 4.88 7.34
CA HIS A 31 -2.29 5.59 7.80
C HIS A 31 -2.73 6.43 9.03
N ALA A 32 -2.36 5.99 10.23
CA ALA A 32 -2.83 6.62 11.44
C ALA A 32 -1.82 7.65 12.01
N TRP A 33 -1.71 7.75 13.32
CA TRP A 33 -0.97 8.87 13.95
C TRP A 33 0.50 8.57 14.25
N GLY A 34 0.92 7.30 14.11
CA GLY A 34 2.27 6.87 14.49
C GLY A 34 2.44 6.72 16.02
N ASP A 35 1.34 6.49 16.73
CA ASP A 35 1.31 6.13 18.15
C ASP A 35 0.71 4.73 18.27
N ALA A 36 1.53 3.73 18.53
CA ALA A 36 1.14 2.32 18.47
C ALA A 36 -0.08 1.99 19.35
N ARG A 37 -0.25 2.65 20.51
CA ARG A 37 -1.38 2.40 21.41
C ARG A 37 -2.66 3.07 20.93
N LYS A 38 -2.55 4.29 20.48
CA LYS A 38 -3.68 5.06 19.92
C LYS A 38 -4.14 4.41 18.61
N ASP A 39 -3.21 3.99 17.79
CA ASP A 39 -3.46 3.36 16.50
C ASP A 39 -4.10 1.97 16.66
N ALA A 40 -3.68 1.18 17.65
CA ALA A 40 -4.33 -0.08 18.01
C ALA A 40 -5.81 0.12 18.39
N ALA A 41 -6.12 1.16 19.16
CA ALA A 41 -7.50 1.47 19.53
C ALA A 41 -8.35 1.90 18.30
N LEU A 42 -7.77 2.68 17.38
CA LEU A 42 -8.41 3.03 16.11
C LEU A 42 -8.68 1.79 15.26
N CYS A 43 -7.69 0.89 15.14
CA CYS A 43 -7.83 -0.33 14.33
C CYS A 43 -8.98 -1.22 14.84
N GLN A 44 -9.11 -1.38 16.15
CA GLN A 44 -10.22 -2.09 16.76
C GLN A 44 -11.57 -1.38 16.52
N ALA A 45 -11.61 -0.06 16.68
CA ALA A 45 -12.80 0.75 16.45
C ALA A 45 -13.26 0.63 14.99
N LEU A 46 -12.33 0.73 14.02
CA LEU A 46 -12.66 0.58 12.60
C LEU A 46 -13.19 -0.82 12.30
N ARG A 47 -12.55 -1.89 12.80
CA ARG A 47 -13.05 -3.27 12.61
C ARG A 47 -14.46 -3.45 13.14
N GLN A 48 -14.74 -2.94 14.35
CA GLN A 48 -16.09 -2.97 14.93
C GLN A 48 -17.11 -2.20 14.09
N HIS A 49 -16.70 -1.08 13.51
CA HIS A 49 -17.56 -0.20 12.72
C HIS A 49 -17.91 -0.81 11.35
N VAL A 50 -16.92 -1.31 10.60
CA VAL A 50 -17.14 -1.79 9.23
C VAL A 50 -17.57 -3.26 9.15
N GLY A 51 -17.46 -4.00 10.26
CA GLY A 51 -17.82 -5.42 10.32
C GLY A 51 -16.73 -6.36 9.74
N PRO A 52 -16.97 -7.68 9.76
CA PRO A 52 -15.95 -8.68 9.41
C PRO A 52 -15.72 -8.85 7.91
N ASP A 53 -16.65 -8.39 7.06
CA ASP A 53 -16.61 -8.66 5.60
C ASP A 53 -15.73 -7.65 4.83
N ILE A 54 -15.20 -6.64 5.50
CA ILE A 54 -14.33 -5.62 4.89
C ILE A 54 -12.88 -5.97 5.19
N ALA A 55 -12.05 -6.08 4.15
CA ALA A 55 -10.61 -6.27 4.32
C ALA A 55 -9.97 -4.99 4.88
N LEU A 56 -9.24 -5.11 5.97
CA LEU A 56 -8.54 -3.99 6.58
C LEU A 56 -7.03 -4.20 6.52
N MET A 57 -6.29 -3.15 6.26
CA MET A 57 -4.85 -3.13 6.22
C MET A 57 -4.34 -1.95 7.04
N TYR A 58 -3.13 -2.05 7.53
CA TYR A 58 -2.49 -0.96 8.26
C TYR A 58 -1.09 -0.71 7.72
N ASP A 59 -0.79 0.56 7.48
CA ASP A 59 0.51 1.03 7.04
C ASP A 59 1.17 1.86 8.16
N GLY A 60 2.32 1.39 8.64
CA GLY A 60 3.09 2.03 9.70
C GLY A 60 3.95 3.18 9.22
N SER A 61 4.13 3.37 7.91
CA SER A 61 4.93 4.43 7.29
C SER A 61 6.31 4.58 7.96
N ALA A 62 6.95 3.47 8.31
CA ALA A 62 8.26 3.39 8.96
C ALA A 62 8.35 4.14 10.32
N GLY A 63 7.22 4.31 11.00
CA GLY A 63 7.10 5.19 12.18
C GLY A 63 7.45 4.55 13.51
N PHE A 64 7.51 3.21 13.61
CA PHE A 64 7.62 2.49 14.88
C PHE A 64 9.02 1.93 15.14
N ASP A 65 9.31 1.73 16.42
CA ASP A 65 10.42 0.88 16.83
C ASP A 65 10.01 -0.62 16.82
N PRO A 66 10.96 -1.57 17.02
CA PRO A 66 10.63 -3.00 17.00
C PRO A 66 9.65 -3.45 18.09
N TYR A 67 9.61 -2.78 19.23
CA TYR A 67 8.69 -3.11 20.31
C TYR A 67 7.27 -2.62 19.99
N GLU A 68 7.15 -1.39 19.55
CA GLU A 68 5.88 -0.78 19.11
C GLU A 68 5.30 -1.53 17.90
N SER A 69 6.16 -1.94 16.95
CA SER A 69 5.74 -2.74 15.79
C SER A 69 5.14 -4.08 16.20
N LEU A 70 5.76 -4.78 17.14
CA LEU A 70 5.23 -6.04 17.66
C LEU A 70 3.91 -5.83 18.43
N PHE A 71 3.85 -4.78 19.25
CA PHE A 71 2.63 -4.47 20.03
C PHE A 71 1.45 -4.17 19.09
N LEU A 72 1.66 -3.30 18.09
CA LEU A 72 0.60 -2.95 17.15
C LEU A 72 0.25 -4.15 16.26
N GLY A 73 1.24 -4.93 15.80
CA GLY A 73 1.01 -6.13 15.01
C GLY A 73 0.07 -7.12 15.70
N ARG A 74 0.26 -7.37 17.00
CA ARG A 74 -0.66 -8.20 17.79
C ARG A 74 -2.08 -7.64 17.86
N ALA A 75 -2.22 -6.33 17.99
CA ALA A 75 -3.54 -5.68 17.96
C ALA A 75 -4.23 -5.77 16.59
N LEU A 76 -3.44 -5.75 15.51
CA LEU A 76 -3.94 -5.95 14.15
C LEU A 76 -4.40 -7.41 13.92
N GLU A 77 -3.69 -8.40 14.47
CA GLU A 77 -4.11 -9.81 14.48
C GLU A 77 -5.46 -9.98 15.21
N ASP A 78 -5.58 -9.43 16.41
CA ASP A 78 -6.82 -9.47 17.19
C ASP A 78 -8.00 -8.79 16.48
N ALA A 79 -7.72 -7.83 15.59
CA ALA A 79 -8.71 -7.11 14.80
C ALA A 79 -8.89 -7.69 13.38
N ASP A 80 -8.29 -8.84 13.07
CA ASP A 80 -8.38 -9.53 11.76
C ASP A 80 -8.03 -8.64 10.58
N TYR A 81 -6.86 -7.98 10.66
CA TYR A 81 -6.30 -7.20 9.55
C TYR A 81 -5.59 -8.13 8.55
N LEU A 82 -5.66 -7.78 7.27
CA LEU A 82 -5.15 -8.58 6.16
C LEU A 82 -3.62 -8.54 6.06
N TRP A 83 -3.01 -7.38 6.28
CA TRP A 83 -1.56 -7.21 6.38
C TRP A 83 -1.15 -6.00 7.21
N TYR A 84 0.11 -6.04 7.65
CA TYR A 84 0.81 -4.95 8.32
C TYR A 84 1.97 -4.46 7.46
N GLU A 85 1.85 -3.24 6.94
CA GLU A 85 2.77 -2.65 5.97
C GLU A 85 3.78 -1.73 6.65
N GLU A 86 5.02 -1.82 6.23
CA GLU A 86 6.15 -0.92 6.54
C GLU A 86 6.16 -0.36 7.98
N PRO A 87 6.08 -1.21 9.04
CA PRO A 87 6.03 -0.71 10.42
C PRO A 87 7.30 0.04 10.85
N MET A 88 8.47 -0.38 10.34
CA MET A 88 9.78 0.16 10.71
C MET A 88 10.51 0.65 9.45
N ARG A 89 11.58 1.44 9.66
CA ARG A 89 12.51 1.77 8.57
C ARG A 89 13.16 0.50 8.03
N GLU A 90 13.23 0.35 6.72
CA GLU A 90 13.71 -0.84 6.03
C GLU A 90 15.25 -0.96 5.99
N PHE A 91 15.94 -0.45 7.01
CA PHE A 91 17.39 -0.53 7.14
C PHE A 91 17.88 -1.80 7.83
N SER A 92 17.00 -2.54 8.50
CA SER A 92 17.37 -3.73 9.26
C SER A 92 16.52 -4.93 8.88
N ILE A 93 17.03 -5.76 7.97
CA ILE A 93 16.41 -7.03 7.60
C ILE A 93 16.20 -7.92 8.84
N ASN A 94 17.16 -7.94 9.78
CA ASN A 94 17.03 -8.72 11.01
C ASN A 94 15.87 -8.24 11.93
N ALA A 95 15.53 -6.96 11.93
CA ALA A 95 14.39 -6.47 12.69
C ALA A 95 13.07 -6.96 12.07
N TYR A 96 12.96 -6.87 10.74
CA TYR A 96 11.80 -7.39 10.00
C TYR A 96 11.67 -8.91 10.13
N LYS A 97 12.80 -9.64 9.99
CA LYS A 97 12.77 -11.10 10.22
C LYS A 97 12.20 -11.46 11.58
N ARG A 98 12.66 -10.79 12.66
CA ARG A 98 12.13 -11.05 14.01
C ARG A 98 10.66 -10.67 14.14
N LEU A 99 10.19 -9.69 13.41
CA LEU A 99 8.78 -9.32 13.41
C LEU A 99 7.95 -10.40 12.71
N CYS A 100 8.33 -10.83 11.50
CA CYS A 100 7.69 -11.93 10.77
C CYS A 100 7.69 -13.25 11.58
N ASP A 101 8.81 -13.56 12.26
CA ASP A 101 8.90 -14.76 13.12
C ASP A 101 7.92 -14.73 14.33
N GLN A 102 7.40 -13.57 14.72
CA GLN A 102 6.59 -13.38 15.93
C GLN A 102 5.13 -13.04 15.65
N LEU A 103 4.79 -12.60 14.46
CA LEU A 103 3.43 -12.28 14.06
C LEU A 103 2.86 -13.35 13.14
N ASP A 104 1.55 -13.57 13.24
CA ASP A 104 0.79 -14.41 12.32
C ASP A 104 0.18 -13.59 11.18
N ILE A 105 -0.03 -12.27 11.38
CA ILE A 105 -0.44 -11.37 10.31
C ILE A 105 0.70 -11.17 9.30
N PRO A 106 0.44 -11.26 7.98
CA PRO A 106 1.44 -11.01 6.96
C PRO A 106 2.08 -9.62 7.08
N VAL A 107 3.41 -9.57 7.06
CA VAL A 107 4.19 -8.32 7.06
C VAL A 107 4.57 -7.97 5.62
N LEU A 108 4.06 -6.86 5.13
CA LEU A 108 4.33 -6.32 3.80
C LEU A 108 5.51 -5.34 3.87
N THR A 109 6.57 -5.61 3.12
CA THR A 109 7.85 -4.90 3.23
C THR A 109 8.43 -4.51 1.88
N ALA A 110 9.60 -3.91 1.92
CA ALA A 110 10.42 -3.56 0.77
C ALA A 110 9.84 -2.45 -0.12
N GLU A 111 9.04 -1.55 0.45
CA GLU A 111 8.56 -0.37 -0.28
C GLU A 111 9.69 0.61 -0.55
N THR A 112 10.30 1.13 0.51
CA THR A 112 11.29 2.20 0.45
C THR A 112 12.73 1.71 0.41
N SER A 113 12.96 0.40 0.55
CA SER A 113 14.29 -0.19 0.47
C SER A 113 14.94 0.04 -0.90
N ASP A 114 16.18 0.49 -0.89
CA ASP A 114 17.00 0.69 -2.10
C ASP A 114 17.35 -0.63 -2.79
N GLY A 115 17.91 -0.55 -4.01
CA GLY A 115 18.47 -1.71 -4.71
C GLY A 115 17.47 -2.55 -5.49
N CYS A 116 16.22 -2.08 -5.65
CA CYS A 116 15.21 -2.72 -6.49
C CYS A 116 15.03 -4.21 -6.11
N HIS A 117 14.96 -5.11 -7.08
CA HIS A 117 14.77 -6.55 -6.86
C HIS A 117 15.96 -7.24 -6.16
N TYR A 118 17.16 -6.66 -6.17
CA TYR A 118 18.33 -7.22 -5.46
C TYR A 118 18.13 -7.18 -3.95
N ASN A 119 17.73 -6.03 -3.41
CA ASN A 119 17.45 -5.90 -1.99
C ASN A 119 16.19 -6.67 -1.56
N VAL A 120 15.16 -6.65 -2.40
CA VAL A 120 13.92 -7.43 -2.14
C VAL A 120 14.24 -8.93 -2.03
N ALA A 121 15.18 -9.45 -2.83
CA ALA A 121 15.64 -10.84 -2.72
C ALA A 121 16.23 -11.15 -1.34
N ASP A 122 16.96 -10.21 -0.75
CA ASP A 122 17.52 -10.38 0.60
C ASP A 122 16.42 -10.42 1.67
N PHE A 123 15.40 -9.56 1.58
CA PHE A 123 14.24 -9.62 2.47
C PHE A 123 13.52 -10.97 2.38
N ILE A 124 13.22 -11.44 1.16
CA ILE A 124 12.51 -12.70 0.94
C ILE A 124 13.33 -13.88 1.45
N THR A 125 14.60 -13.99 1.04
CA THR A 125 15.43 -15.17 1.33
C THR A 125 15.80 -15.30 2.80
N GLN A 126 15.78 -14.20 3.56
CA GLN A 126 16.02 -14.19 5.00
C GLN A 126 14.73 -14.35 5.83
N GLY A 127 13.56 -14.43 5.21
CA GLY A 127 12.28 -14.51 5.90
C GLY A 127 11.91 -13.21 6.62
N ALA A 128 12.24 -12.09 6.01
CA ALA A 128 11.95 -10.75 6.51
C ALA A 128 10.79 -10.07 5.74
N ALA A 129 10.05 -10.85 4.97
CA ALA A 129 8.88 -10.43 4.21
C ALA A 129 7.94 -11.61 4.03
N ASP A 130 6.66 -11.44 4.34
CA ASP A 130 5.58 -12.36 3.97
C ASP A 130 4.92 -11.91 2.66
N MET A 131 4.98 -10.62 2.36
CA MET A 131 4.56 -9.97 1.14
C MET A 131 5.56 -8.86 0.80
N VAL A 132 5.65 -8.45 -0.46
CA VAL A 132 6.55 -7.37 -0.86
C VAL A 132 5.81 -6.25 -1.60
N ARG A 133 6.32 -5.03 -1.45
CA ARG A 133 5.86 -3.87 -2.22
C ARG A 133 6.65 -3.73 -3.51
N THR A 134 5.95 -3.30 -4.55
CA THR A 134 6.55 -2.88 -5.80
C THR A 134 5.86 -1.63 -6.35
N SER A 135 6.56 -0.83 -7.12
CA SER A 135 5.98 0.31 -7.84
C SER A 135 6.94 0.81 -8.91
N TRP A 136 6.41 1.52 -9.90
CA TRP A 136 7.27 2.14 -10.90
C TRP A 136 8.17 3.23 -10.31
N SER A 137 7.70 3.96 -9.28
CA SER A 137 8.41 5.10 -8.68
C SER A 137 9.61 4.69 -7.83
N TYR A 138 9.48 3.63 -7.04
CA TYR A 138 10.52 3.21 -6.09
C TYR A 138 11.41 2.08 -6.58
N LYS A 139 11.00 1.33 -7.59
CA LYS A 139 11.72 0.11 -8.02
C LYS A 139 12.39 0.22 -9.38
N GLY A 140 12.72 1.44 -9.82
CA GLY A 140 13.45 1.66 -11.07
C GLY A 140 12.58 1.53 -12.33
N GLY A 141 11.40 2.14 -12.29
CA GLY A 141 10.44 2.14 -13.39
C GLY A 141 9.64 0.85 -13.48
N ILE A 142 8.80 0.74 -14.51
CA ILE A 142 7.96 -0.44 -14.79
C ILE A 142 8.81 -1.72 -14.89
N THR A 143 9.97 -1.65 -15.54
CA THR A 143 10.89 -2.80 -15.68
C THR A 143 11.36 -3.33 -14.33
N GLY A 144 11.73 -2.44 -13.42
CA GLY A 144 12.17 -2.82 -12.07
C GLY A 144 11.01 -3.37 -11.24
N ALA A 145 9.84 -2.76 -11.31
CA ALA A 145 8.64 -3.22 -10.63
C ALA A 145 8.25 -4.65 -11.06
N LEU A 146 8.27 -4.94 -12.36
CA LEU A 146 8.01 -6.29 -12.88
C LEU A 146 9.06 -7.31 -12.41
N ARG A 147 10.35 -6.92 -12.29
CA ARG A 147 11.38 -7.81 -11.74
C ARG A 147 11.11 -8.17 -10.29
N VAL A 148 10.66 -7.22 -9.48
CA VAL A 148 10.25 -7.50 -8.09
C VAL A 148 9.06 -8.45 -8.05
N ALA A 149 8.03 -8.22 -8.86
CA ALA A 149 6.85 -9.07 -8.92
C ALA A 149 7.19 -10.51 -9.35
N HIS A 150 8.00 -10.70 -10.40
CA HIS A 150 8.42 -12.02 -10.86
C HIS A 150 9.33 -12.73 -9.84
N LEU A 151 10.19 -11.98 -9.13
CA LEU A 151 10.98 -12.52 -8.05
C LEU A 151 10.08 -13.05 -6.93
N ALA A 152 9.14 -12.26 -6.45
CA ALA A 152 8.17 -12.66 -5.42
C ALA A 152 7.34 -13.88 -5.86
N ASP A 153 6.85 -13.89 -7.10
CA ASP A 153 6.10 -15.03 -7.67
C ASP A 153 6.92 -16.33 -7.65
N SER A 154 8.25 -16.26 -7.86
CA SER A 154 9.14 -17.42 -7.76
C SER A 154 9.20 -18.05 -6.36
N PHE A 155 8.87 -17.27 -5.32
CA PHE A 155 8.75 -17.70 -3.93
C PHE A 155 7.30 -17.89 -3.47
N GLN A 156 6.33 -17.78 -4.39
CA GLN A 156 4.89 -17.84 -4.12
C GLN A 156 4.42 -16.73 -3.16
N LEU A 157 5.06 -15.56 -3.20
CA LEU A 157 4.69 -14.39 -2.43
C LEU A 157 3.92 -13.38 -3.29
N SER A 158 3.06 -12.61 -2.63
CA SER A 158 2.40 -11.47 -3.24
C SER A 158 3.36 -10.29 -3.44
N ALA A 159 3.14 -9.55 -4.52
CA ALA A 159 3.81 -8.28 -4.80
C ALA A 159 2.74 -7.21 -5.00
N GLU A 160 2.39 -6.52 -3.92
CA GLU A 160 1.36 -5.48 -3.96
C GLU A 160 1.93 -4.18 -4.53
N VAL A 161 1.20 -3.57 -5.45
CA VAL A 161 1.65 -2.34 -6.11
C VAL A 161 1.36 -1.15 -5.22
N HIS A 162 2.41 -0.36 -4.89
CA HIS A 162 2.30 0.86 -4.10
C HIS A 162 1.89 2.04 -4.98
N GLY A 163 0.91 2.80 -4.48
CA GLY A 163 0.51 4.08 -5.01
C GLY A 163 -0.40 4.01 -6.22
N MET A 164 -0.84 5.17 -6.60
CA MET A 164 -1.79 5.42 -7.68
C MET A 164 -1.10 5.82 -8.99
N GLY A 165 -1.89 6.07 -10.01
CA GLY A 165 -1.43 6.57 -11.31
C GLY A 165 -1.45 5.51 -12.41
N VAL A 166 -1.35 6.00 -13.64
CA VAL A 166 -1.55 5.18 -14.84
C VAL A 166 -0.53 4.06 -14.98
N GLU A 167 0.72 4.29 -14.59
CA GLU A 167 1.79 3.28 -14.60
C GLU A 167 1.47 2.13 -13.64
N ASN A 168 1.00 2.47 -12.44
CA ASN A 168 0.60 1.46 -11.44
C ASN A 168 -0.70 0.77 -11.83
N THR A 169 -1.62 1.45 -12.51
CA THR A 169 -2.80 0.79 -13.09
C THR A 169 -2.40 -0.33 -14.05
N HIS A 170 -1.48 -0.06 -14.99
CA HIS A 170 -0.97 -1.07 -15.90
C HIS A 170 -0.22 -2.19 -15.16
N LEU A 171 0.60 -1.86 -14.16
CA LEU A 171 1.30 -2.85 -13.34
C LEU A 171 0.32 -3.78 -12.61
N CYS A 172 -0.69 -3.26 -11.92
CA CYS A 172 -1.71 -4.06 -11.24
C CYS A 172 -2.42 -5.04 -12.18
N LEU A 173 -2.70 -4.63 -13.41
CA LEU A 173 -3.37 -5.48 -14.38
C LEU A 173 -2.44 -6.48 -15.06
N ALA A 174 -1.12 -6.25 -15.06
CA ALA A 174 -0.10 -7.12 -15.66
C ALA A 174 0.52 -8.12 -14.68
N ILE A 175 0.53 -7.82 -13.40
CA ILE A 175 1.15 -8.64 -12.35
C ILE A 175 0.15 -9.68 -11.84
N ARG A 176 0.53 -10.97 -11.90
CA ARG A 176 -0.33 -12.07 -11.49
C ARG A 176 -0.54 -12.14 -9.98
N ASN A 177 0.48 -11.79 -9.20
CA ASN A 177 0.54 -11.89 -7.74
C ASN A 177 0.30 -10.55 -7.03
N ASN A 178 -0.43 -9.64 -7.67
CA ASN A 178 -1.02 -8.43 -7.08
C ASN A 178 -2.53 -8.63 -6.91
N HIS A 179 -3.08 -8.22 -5.78
CA HIS A 179 -4.50 -8.43 -5.47
C HIS A 179 -5.33 -7.16 -5.54
N TYR A 180 -4.71 -6.00 -5.30
CA TYR A 180 -5.41 -4.73 -5.20
C TYR A 180 -4.71 -3.63 -5.98
N TYR A 181 -5.49 -2.64 -6.40
CA TYR A 181 -5.01 -1.31 -6.79
C TYR A 181 -5.13 -0.39 -5.58
N GLU A 182 -4.07 0.35 -5.26
CA GLU A 182 -4.07 1.33 -4.19
C GLU A 182 -4.67 2.66 -4.68
N SER A 183 -5.84 3.04 -4.17
CA SER A 183 -6.44 4.35 -4.43
C SER A 183 -6.28 5.24 -3.22
N LEU A 184 -5.47 6.27 -3.32
CA LEU A 184 -5.25 7.21 -2.22
C LEU A 184 -6.49 8.08 -2.01
N ILE A 185 -7.06 8.00 -0.81
CA ILE A 185 -8.23 8.76 -0.38
C ILE A 185 -7.79 9.99 0.39
N MET A 186 -7.94 11.14 -0.24
CA MET A 186 -7.60 12.44 0.35
C MET A 186 -8.85 13.25 0.64
N GLY A 187 -8.83 13.95 1.77
CA GLY A 187 -9.89 14.87 2.16
C GLY A 187 -11.12 14.18 2.76
N ASN A 188 -12.00 15.04 3.26
CA ASN A 188 -13.34 14.70 3.73
C ASN A 188 -14.25 15.90 3.37
N PRO A 189 -15.20 15.75 2.42
CA PRO A 189 -15.59 14.50 1.72
C PRO A 189 -14.48 13.92 0.81
N ILE A 190 -14.56 12.60 0.59
CA ILE A 190 -13.56 11.87 -0.18
C ILE A 190 -13.55 12.24 -1.66
N ASN A 191 -12.35 12.21 -2.25
CA ASN A 191 -12.15 12.28 -3.69
C ASN A 191 -11.55 10.95 -4.18
N VAL A 192 -12.11 10.39 -5.26
CA VAL A 192 -11.71 9.10 -5.83
C VAL A 192 -11.21 9.33 -7.25
N GLU A 193 -10.14 8.64 -7.63
CA GLU A 193 -9.54 8.72 -8.96
C GLU A 193 -10.51 8.33 -10.07
N THR A 194 -10.33 8.95 -11.23
CA THR A 194 -11.20 8.70 -12.40
C THR A 194 -11.03 7.31 -13.01
N CYS A 195 -9.90 6.64 -12.76
CA CYS A 195 -9.68 5.25 -13.21
C CYS A 195 -10.51 4.22 -12.42
N ILE A 196 -11.09 4.62 -11.27
CA ILE A 196 -11.98 3.77 -10.49
C ILE A 196 -13.41 3.92 -11.02
N GLY A 197 -13.93 2.87 -11.63
CA GLY A 197 -15.28 2.83 -12.14
C GLY A 197 -16.35 2.82 -11.04
N PRO A 198 -17.63 2.97 -11.42
CA PRO A 198 -18.75 2.87 -10.49
C PRO A 198 -18.93 1.45 -9.91
N ASP A 199 -18.29 0.47 -10.51
CA ASP A 199 -18.20 -0.93 -10.07
C ASP A 199 -17.09 -1.17 -9.03
N ALA A 200 -16.41 -0.11 -8.60
CA ALA A 200 -15.25 -0.14 -7.69
C ALA A 200 -14.04 -0.94 -8.24
N HIS A 201 -13.94 -1.07 -9.56
CA HIS A 201 -12.78 -1.67 -10.23
C HIS A 201 -11.94 -0.60 -10.93
N VAL A 202 -10.62 -0.87 -11.00
CA VAL A 202 -9.69 -0.03 -11.75
C VAL A 202 -9.71 -0.40 -13.23
N HIS A 203 -9.68 0.61 -14.08
CA HIS A 203 -9.68 0.45 -15.54
C HIS A 203 -8.44 1.13 -16.15
N ALA A 204 -7.68 0.37 -16.94
CA ALA A 204 -6.54 0.93 -17.67
C ALA A 204 -7.00 1.78 -18.85
N PRO A 205 -6.28 2.86 -19.19
CA PRO A 205 -6.52 3.60 -20.41
C PRO A 205 -6.30 2.73 -21.65
N GLU A 206 -7.12 2.94 -22.70
CA GLU A 206 -6.99 2.26 -23.99
C GLU A 206 -6.16 3.05 -25.02
N ALA A 207 -5.73 4.28 -24.66
CA ALA A 207 -4.92 5.12 -25.53
C ALA A 207 -3.51 4.53 -25.73
N PRO A 208 -2.83 4.85 -26.86
CA PRO A 208 -1.49 4.34 -27.15
C PRO A 208 -0.47 4.64 -26.04
N GLY A 209 0.49 3.73 -25.86
CA GLY A 209 1.50 3.80 -24.80
C GLY A 209 0.88 3.54 -23.43
N LEU A 210 1.18 4.38 -22.46
CA LEU A 210 0.58 4.31 -21.11
C LEU A 210 -0.77 5.03 -21.03
N GLY A 211 -1.19 5.71 -22.09
CA GLY A 211 -2.44 6.47 -22.11
C GLY A 211 -2.35 7.84 -21.43
N HIS A 212 -1.14 8.37 -21.23
CA HIS A 212 -0.97 9.74 -20.78
C HIS A 212 -1.40 10.74 -21.84
N ASP A 213 -2.27 11.68 -21.46
CA ASP A 213 -2.53 12.87 -22.24
C ASP A 213 -1.53 13.97 -21.84
N ILE A 214 -0.46 14.08 -22.60
CA ILE A 214 0.63 15.01 -22.31
C ILE A 214 0.40 16.33 -23.06
N ASP A 215 0.09 17.39 -22.33
CA ASP A 215 0.02 18.75 -22.88
C ASP A 215 1.44 19.30 -23.13
N LEU A 216 1.98 19.00 -24.32
CA LEU A 216 3.29 19.45 -24.74
C LEU A 216 3.39 20.99 -24.77
N ALA A 217 2.30 21.71 -25.09
CA ALA A 217 2.32 23.17 -25.12
C ALA A 217 2.50 23.79 -23.73
N THR A 218 1.92 23.17 -22.69
CA THR A 218 2.16 23.58 -21.31
C THR A 218 3.55 23.21 -20.86
N LEU A 219 4.05 22.02 -21.20
CA LEU A 219 5.42 21.61 -20.86
C LEU A 219 6.46 22.55 -21.49
N GLU A 220 6.28 22.99 -22.76
CA GLU A 220 7.18 23.93 -23.39
C GLU A 220 7.25 25.29 -22.68
N LYS A 221 6.14 25.76 -22.09
CA LYS A 221 6.10 27.03 -21.35
C LYS A 221 6.84 26.99 -20.02
N VAL A 222 6.86 25.81 -19.35
CA VAL A 222 7.49 25.64 -18.03
C VAL A 222 8.89 25.01 -18.12
N ALA A 223 9.32 24.57 -19.28
CA ALA A 223 10.64 23.98 -19.50
C ALA A 223 11.75 24.98 -19.17
N THR A 224 12.65 24.60 -18.27
CA THR A 224 13.83 25.41 -17.86
C THR A 224 15.01 25.22 -18.81
N ALA A 225 15.01 24.16 -19.60
CA ALA A 225 16.00 23.87 -20.64
C ALA A 225 15.34 23.13 -21.80
N LYS A 226 15.82 23.39 -23.02
CA LYS A 226 15.49 22.58 -24.20
C LYS A 226 16.79 21.90 -24.67
N LEU A 227 16.76 20.59 -24.83
CA LEU A 227 17.85 19.79 -25.38
C LEU A 227 17.83 19.87 -26.91
#